data_7f86f28cfd71f186b13cbec58d9d4421
#
_entry.id   7f86f28cfd71f186b13cbec58d9d4421
#
_cell.length_a   1.000
_cell.length_b   1.000
_cell.length_c   1.000
_cell.angle_alpha   90.00
_cell.angle_beta   90.00
_cell.angle_gamma   90.00
#
_symmetry.space_group_name_H-M   'P 1'
#
loop_
_entity.id
_entity.type
_entity.pdbx_description
1 polymer ?
#
loop_
_entity_poly.entity_id
_entity_poly.type
_entity_poly.pdbx_seq_one_letter_code
_entity_poly.pdbx_strand_id
1 'polypeptide(L)'
;MLYLGVDLGGTNIKAALVNSEGEILCEAGIPTNLPRPAEAVCDDIAALCLQLAEGKDVAGVGVGCPGTVDGGTVLYSNNLDWHDFAMEEYLAQKIGLPIAVGNDANVAALGEALAGCAKGAQSTAVVTLGTGVGAGVVLDGKLLTGYTGAASEAGHMVILDTADAPRCTCGRPGCLEALASATALIRMTKEARLAHPESALNVLAAKPEDVNGRTAFDAAAQGDAAAQQVVDTYIHYLAVGIANLINIFFPEVIGLSGGVANQGENLLKPLCAAVEPMVFGHDFAQKHTRITACTLGYRAGVIGAALLAKSRME
;
A
#
# COMPACT_ATOMS: atom_id res chain seq x y z
N MET A 1 -17.84 12.90 15.96
CA MET A 1 -18.57 11.83 15.26
C MET A 1 -17.71 10.58 15.24
N LEU A 2 -18.34 9.41 15.22
CA LEU A 2 -17.66 8.12 15.17
C LEU A 2 -17.96 7.43 13.85
N TYR A 3 -16.99 6.69 13.33
CA TYR A 3 -17.07 5.94 12.10
C TYR A 3 -16.51 4.53 12.33
N LEU A 4 -17.03 3.55 11.63
CA LEU A 4 -16.43 2.23 11.55
C LEU A 4 -15.55 2.14 10.31
N GLY A 5 -14.36 1.62 10.49
CA GLY A 5 -13.47 1.28 9.38
C GLY A 5 -13.25 -0.22 9.35
N VAL A 6 -13.36 -0.81 8.16
CA VAL A 6 -13.14 -2.23 7.91
C VAL A 6 -12.03 -2.40 6.89
N ASP A 7 -11.07 -3.25 7.20
CA ASP A 7 -10.00 -3.70 6.32
C ASP A 7 -10.23 -5.18 5.99
N LEU A 8 -10.72 -5.46 4.79
CA LEU A 8 -10.99 -6.80 4.29
C LEU A 8 -9.73 -7.36 3.63
N GLY A 9 -9.05 -8.25 4.32
CA GLY A 9 -7.93 -9.00 3.75
C GLY A 9 -8.32 -10.42 3.37
N GLY A 10 -7.49 -11.06 2.54
CA GLY A 10 -7.68 -12.46 2.14
C GLY A 10 -7.61 -13.46 3.31
N THR A 11 -6.99 -13.10 4.42
CA THR A 11 -6.83 -13.98 5.60
C THR A 11 -7.67 -13.53 6.79
N ASN A 12 -7.77 -12.22 7.02
CA ASN A 12 -8.48 -11.65 8.16
C ASN A 12 -9.31 -10.44 7.74
N ILE A 13 -10.44 -10.27 8.38
CA ILE A 13 -11.26 -9.06 8.40
C ILE A 13 -10.91 -8.33 9.69
N LYS A 14 -10.52 -7.07 9.61
CA LYS A 14 -10.28 -6.20 10.76
C LYS A 14 -11.29 -5.06 10.73
N ALA A 15 -11.83 -4.70 11.87
CA ALA A 15 -12.70 -3.55 12.01
C ALA A 15 -12.32 -2.72 13.24
N ALA A 16 -12.51 -1.41 13.14
CA ALA A 16 -12.26 -0.49 14.23
C ALA A 16 -13.32 0.61 14.27
N LEU A 17 -13.65 1.04 15.48
CA LEU A 17 -14.37 2.27 15.73
C LEU A 17 -13.37 3.41 15.85
N VAL A 18 -13.53 4.42 15.02
CA VAL A 18 -12.56 5.50 14.83
C VAL A 18 -13.27 6.84 14.98
N ASN A 19 -12.64 7.82 15.63
CA ASN A 19 -13.16 9.18 15.70
C ASN A 19 -12.81 9.99 14.41
N SER A 20 -13.30 11.22 14.33
CA SER A 20 -13.07 12.12 13.19
C SER A 20 -11.60 12.51 12.97
N GLU A 21 -10.73 12.32 13.97
CA GLU A 21 -9.29 12.60 13.94
C GLU A 21 -8.45 11.38 13.55
N GLY A 22 -9.09 10.20 13.33
CA GLY A 22 -8.40 8.95 12.99
C GLY A 22 -7.90 8.14 14.19
N GLU A 23 -8.36 8.45 15.41
CA GLU A 23 -7.99 7.69 16.61
C GLU A 23 -8.91 6.48 16.78
N ILE A 24 -8.31 5.31 16.99
CA ILE A 24 -9.02 4.06 17.24
C ILE A 24 -9.49 4.01 18.69
N LEU A 25 -10.80 3.84 18.90
CA LEU A 25 -11.41 3.68 20.22
C LEU A 25 -11.53 2.22 20.63
N CYS A 26 -11.86 1.35 19.70
CA CYS A 26 -11.83 -0.10 19.85
C CYS A 26 -11.63 -0.78 18.52
N GLU A 27 -11.07 -1.96 18.53
CA GLU A 27 -10.81 -2.77 17.33
C GLU A 27 -11.14 -4.24 17.58
N ALA A 28 -11.52 -4.95 16.54
CA ALA A 28 -11.75 -6.38 16.55
C ALA A 28 -11.37 -6.99 15.20
N GLY A 29 -11.20 -8.29 15.15
CA GLY A 29 -10.89 -8.98 13.91
C GLY A 29 -11.31 -10.44 13.94
N ILE A 30 -11.61 -10.97 12.77
CA ILE A 30 -12.02 -12.34 12.54
C ILE A 30 -11.32 -12.89 11.30
N PRO A 31 -11.15 -14.23 11.18
CA PRO A 31 -10.63 -14.84 9.96
C PRO A 31 -11.59 -14.64 8.79
N THR A 32 -11.08 -14.41 7.57
CA THR A 32 -11.90 -14.31 6.36
C THR A 32 -12.41 -15.68 5.91
N ASN A 33 -11.66 -16.75 6.19
CA ASN A 33 -12.02 -18.15 5.89
C ASN A 33 -12.36 -18.40 4.40
N LEU A 34 -11.56 -17.89 3.49
CA LEU A 34 -11.74 -18.13 2.03
C LEU A 34 -11.36 -19.58 1.65
N PRO A 35 -11.94 -20.14 0.55
CA PRO A 35 -12.92 -19.51 -0.34
C PRO A 35 -14.37 -19.63 0.19
N ARG A 36 -15.17 -18.57 0.01
CA ARG A 36 -16.62 -18.55 0.37
C ARG A 36 -17.34 -17.43 -0.39
N PRO A 37 -18.68 -17.48 -0.51
CA PRO A 37 -19.46 -16.45 -1.20
C PRO A 37 -19.25 -15.05 -0.60
N ALA A 38 -19.35 -14.03 -1.45
CA ALA A 38 -19.17 -12.62 -1.06
C ALA A 38 -20.19 -12.21 0.02
N GLU A 39 -21.43 -12.64 -0.12
CA GLU A 39 -22.50 -12.38 0.85
C GLU A 39 -22.15 -12.90 2.24
N ALA A 40 -21.59 -14.11 2.33
CA ALA A 40 -21.22 -14.71 3.62
C ALA A 40 -20.07 -13.97 4.31
N VAL A 41 -19.10 -13.42 3.53
CA VAL A 41 -18.04 -12.56 4.06
C VAL A 41 -18.62 -11.22 4.52
N CYS A 42 -19.54 -10.64 3.75
CA CYS A 42 -20.21 -9.39 4.10
C CYS A 42 -21.15 -9.53 5.30
N ASP A 43 -21.79 -10.70 5.50
CA ASP A 43 -22.56 -10.97 6.72
C ASP A 43 -21.68 -10.95 7.96
N ASP A 44 -20.46 -11.50 7.89
CA ASP A 44 -19.49 -11.42 8.99
C ASP A 44 -19.02 -9.99 9.23
N ILE A 45 -18.76 -9.21 8.16
CA ILE A 45 -18.43 -7.78 8.28
C ILE A 45 -19.56 -7.04 8.97
N ALA A 46 -20.82 -7.26 8.57
CA ALA A 46 -21.97 -6.61 9.16
C ALA A 46 -22.13 -6.95 10.64
N ALA A 47 -22.00 -8.24 11.01
CA ALA A 47 -22.05 -8.69 12.40
C ALA A 47 -20.96 -8.01 13.26
N LEU A 48 -19.71 -7.95 12.73
CA LEU A 48 -18.59 -7.32 13.43
C LEU A 48 -18.82 -5.80 13.60
N CYS A 49 -19.34 -5.13 12.57
CA CYS A 49 -19.69 -3.70 12.62
C CYS A 49 -20.79 -3.43 13.66
N LEU A 50 -21.86 -4.21 13.66
CA LEU A 50 -22.97 -4.05 14.62
C LEU A 50 -22.51 -4.28 16.06
N GLN A 51 -21.64 -5.27 16.29
CA GLN A 51 -21.02 -5.49 17.61
C GLN A 51 -20.21 -4.28 18.07
N LEU A 52 -19.36 -3.70 17.21
CA LEU A 52 -18.53 -2.54 17.57
C LEU A 52 -19.37 -1.25 17.74
N ALA A 53 -20.51 -1.15 17.06
CA ALA A 53 -21.43 -0.02 17.10
C ALA A 53 -22.37 -0.05 18.34
N GLU A 54 -22.44 -1.16 19.07
CA GLU A 54 -23.40 -1.33 20.15
C GLU A 54 -23.31 -0.19 21.19
N GLY A 55 -24.43 0.50 21.42
CA GLY A 55 -24.52 1.63 22.36
C GLY A 55 -23.79 2.91 21.92
N LYS A 56 -23.39 3.03 20.65
CA LYS A 56 -22.63 4.18 20.15
C LYS A 56 -23.35 4.83 18.96
N ASP A 57 -23.21 6.15 18.85
CA ASP A 57 -23.71 6.92 17.72
C ASP A 57 -22.67 6.92 16.59
N VAL A 58 -22.83 5.97 15.65
CA VAL A 58 -21.94 5.77 14.51
C VAL A 58 -22.57 6.39 13.28
N ALA A 59 -21.84 7.31 12.64
CA ALA A 59 -22.33 8.05 11.46
C ALA A 59 -22.27 7.21 10.17
N GLY A 60 -21.34 6.27 10.06
CA GLY A 60 -21.23 5.43 8.88
C GLY A 60 -20.06 4.45 8.94
N VAL A 61 -19.96 3.61 7.89
CA VAL A 61 -18.97 2.55 7.77
C VAL A 61 -18.20 2.68 6.46
N GLY A 62 -16.88 2.63 6.56
CA GLY A 62 -16.01 2.50 5.39
C GLY A 62 -15.40 1.11 5.31
N VAL A 63 -15.18 0.63 4.10
CA VAL A 63 -14.57 -0.67 3.84
C VAL A 63 -13.45 -0.54 2.82
N GLY A 64 -12.25 -0.99 3.19
CA GLY A 64 -11.15 -1.26 2.26
C GLY A 64 -11.26 -2.70 1.76
N CYS A 65 -11.38 -2.88 0.46
CA CYS A 65 -11.56 -4.19 -0.19
C CYS A 65 -10.47 -4.43 -1.23
N PRO A 66 -9.83 -5.60 -1.28
CA PRO A 66 -8.89 -5.92 -2.35
C PRO A 66 -9.58 -5.93 -3.72
N GLY A 67 -8.91 -5.39 -4.73
CA GLY A 67 -9.38 -5.38 -6.10
C GLY A 67 -9.88 -4.01 -6.58
N THR A 68 -10.52 -3.99 -7.74
CA THR A 68 -11.06 -2.76 -8.35
C THR A 68 -12.46 -2.48 -7.82
N VAL A 69 -12.65 -1.30 -7.25
CA VAL A 69 -13.94 -0.85 -6.70
C VAL A 69 -14.38 0.41 -7.44
N ASP A 70 -15.60 0.38 -8.00
CA ASP A 70 -16.22 1.52 -8.64
C ASP A 70 -17.67 1.69 -8.17
N GLY A 71 -18.05 2.91 -7.75
CA GLY A 71 -19.41 3.21 -7.26
C GLY A 71 -19.91 2.27 -6.16
N GLY A 72 -19.03 1.77 -5.28
CA GLY A 72 -19.39 0.84 -4.21
C GLY A 72 -19.53 -0.63 -4.64
N THR A 73 -19.31 -0.92 -5.93
CA THR A 73 -19.29 -2.27 -6.50
C THR A 73 -17.85 -2.77 -6.62
N VAL A 74 -17.58 -3.97 -6.14
CA VAL A 74 -16.33 -4.69 -6.39
C VAL A 74 -16.42 -5.28 -7.79
N LEU A 75 -15.82 -4.62 -8.78
CA LEU A 75 -15.85 -5.07 -10.17
C LEU A 75 -15.06 -6.37 -10.35
N TYR A 76 -13.90 -6.45 -9.69
CA TYR A 76 -13.03 -7.61 -9.73
C TYR A 76 -12.11 -7.64 -8.51
N SER A 77 -11.99 -8.80 -7.89
CA SER A 77 -11.00 -9.07 -6.83
C SER A 77 -10.40 -10.46 -7.02
N ASN A 78 -9.14 -10.52 -7.42
CA ASN A 78 -8.41 -11.79 -7.59
C ASN A 78 -8.23 -12.53 -6.26
N ASN A 79 -7.99 -11.81 -5.17
CA ASN A 79 -7.73 -12.40 -3.86
C ASN A 79 -8.98 -13.01 -3.19
N LEU A 80 -10.17 -12.53 -3.57
CA LEU A 80 -11.46 -12.96 -3.03
C LEU A 80 -12.24 -13.81 -4.04
N ASP A 81 -11.79 -13.85 -5.30
CA ASP A 81 -12.51 -14.49 -6.44
C ASP A 81 -13.91 -13.91 -6.63
N TRP A 82 -14.02 -12.56 -6.53
CA TRP A 82 -15.28 -11.84 -6.68
C TRP A 82 -15.36 -11.07 -7.97
N HIS A 83 -16.58 -11.01 -8.55
CA HIS A 83 -16.91 -10.29 -9.77
C HIS A 83 -18.25 -9.58 -9.61
N ASP A 84 -18.30 -8.30 -9.99
CA ASP A 84 -19.51 -7.47 -10.07
C ASP A 84 -20.41 -7.54 -8.82
N PHE A 85 -19.80 -7.52 -7.62
CA PHE A 85 -20.53 -7.60 -6.36
C PHE A 85 -20.83 -6.21 -5.79
N ALA A 86 -22.12 -5.86 -5.66
CA ALA A 86 -22.60 -4.58 -5.13
C ALA A 86 -22.45 -4.51 -3.59
N MET A 87 -21.20 -4.42 -3.11
CA MET A 87 -20.85 -4.54 -1.70
C MET A 87 -21.44 -3.42 -0.85
N GLU A 88 -21.43 -2.18 -1.35
CA GLU A 88 -21.96 -1.00 -0.65
C GLU A 88 -23.46 -1.17 -0.35
N GLU A 89 -24.23 -1.54 -1.38
CA GLU A 89 -25.67 -1.76 -1.24
C GLU A 89 -25.98 -2.91 -0.29
N TYR A 90 -25.27 -4.04 -0.44
CA TYR A 90 -25.47 -5.21 0.41
C TYR A 90 -25.22 -4.89 1.89
N LEU A 91 -24.11 -4.24 2.20
CA LEU A 91 -23.77 -3.88 3.58
C LEU A 91 -24.70 -2.79 4.14
N ALA A 92 -25.14 -1.83 3.32
CA ALA A 92 -26.10 -0.82 3.74
C ALA A 92 -27.44 -1.43 4.19
N GLN A 93 -27.91 -2.45 3.47
CA GLN A 93 -29.13 -3.19 3.85
C GLN A 93 -28.96 -3.98 5.17
N LYS A 94 -27.77 -4.51 5.42
CA LYS A 94 -27.51 -5.33 6.64
C LYS A 94 -27.24 -4.48 7.88
N ILE A 95 -26.53 -3.36 7.74
CA ILE A 95 -26.05 -2.55 8.87
C ILE A 95 -27.03 -1.40 9.17
N GLY A 96 -27.72 -0.89 8.14
CA GLY A 96 -28.65 0.25 8.29
C GLY A 96 -27.95 1.61 8.44
N LEU A 97 -26.66 1.69 8.06
CA LEU A 97 -25.85 2.91 8.07
C LEU A 97 -25.35 3.21 6.64
N PRO A 98 -24.97 4.47 6.35
CA PRO A 98 -24.25 4.78 5.13
C PRO A 98 -22.93 4.01 5.03
N ILE A 99 -22.66 3.43 3.85
CA ILE A 99 -21.44 2.66 3.57
C ILE A 99 -20.60 3.41 2.53
N ALA A 100 -19.30 3.29 2.62
CA ALA A 100 -18.34 3.69 1.60
C ALA A 100 -17.34 2.57 1.36
N VAL A 101 -17.21 2.11 0.12
CA VAL A 101 -16.26 1.04 -0.25
C VAL A 101 -15.16 1.64 -1.13
N GLY A 102 -13.92 1.24 -0.89
CA GLY A 102 -12.76 1.63 -1.68
C GLY A 102 -11.74 0.49 -1.80
N ASN A 103 -10.81 0.62 -2.74
CA ASN A 103 -9.68 -0.31 -2.83
C ASN A 103 -8.82 -0.23 -1.55
N ASP A 104 -8.31 -1.36 -1.07
CA ASP A 104 -7.54 -1.50 0.18
C ASP A 104 -6.28 -0.62 0.23
N ALA A 105 -5.48 -0.60 -0.84
CA ALA A 105 -4.28 0.22 -0.92
C ALA A 105 -4.60 1.72 -0.94
N ASN A 106 -5.64 2.12 -1.69
CA ASN A 106 -6.13 3.49 -1.73
C ASN A 106 -6.63 3.95 -0.35
N VAL A 107 -7.38 3.09 0.31
CA VAL A 107 -7.92 3.36 1.66
C VAL A 107 -6.79 3.48 2.68
N ALA A 108 -5.79 2.60 2.64
CA ALA A 108 -4.61 2.71 3.50
C ALA A 108 -3.82 4.01 3.24
N ALA A 109 -3.71 4.43 1.97
CA ALA A 109 -3.09 5.70 1.61
C ALA A 109 -3.87 6.90 2.18
N LEU A 110 -5.20 6.87 2.16
CA LEU A 110 -6.04 7.90 2.79
C LEU A 110 -5.80 7.96 4.31
N GLY A 111 -5.65 6.81 4.97
CA GLY A 111 -5.31 6.75 6.39
C GLY A 111 -4.00 7.46 6.71
N GLU A 112 -2.94 7.16 5.97
CA GLU A 112 -1.63 7.79 6.16
C GLU A 112 -1.64 9.29 5.80
N ALA A 113 -2.44 9.69 4.80
CA ALA A 113 -2.60 11.09 4.42
C ALA A 113 -3.30 11.91 5.51
N LEU A 114 -4.37 11.40 6.10
CA LEU A 114 -5.21 12.17 7.02
C LEU A 114 -4.84 11.99 8.50
N ALA A 115 -4.31 10.83 8.89
CA ALA A 115 -4.03 10.50 10.29
C ALA A 115 -2.60 10.01 10.55
N GLY A 116 -1.80 9.69 9.51
CA GLY A 116 -0.47 9.11 9.61
C GLY A 116 0.66 10.05 9.25
N CYS A 117 1.64 9.53 8.50
CA CYS A 117 2.90 10.19 8.17
C CYS A 117 2.75 11.52 7.42
N ALA A 118 1.61 11.74 6.76
CA ALA A 118 1.32 12.93 5.98
C ALA A 118 0.19 13.80 6.58
N LYS A 119 -0.18 13.58 7.85
CA LYS A 119 -1.20 14.38 8.53
C LYS A 119 -0.90 15.86 8.42
N GLY A 120 -1.88 16.61 7.87
CA GLY A 120 -1.78 18.07 7.64
C GLY A 120 -1.24 18.46 6.26
N ALA A 121 -0.77 17.53 5.44
CA ALA A 121 -0.41 17.79 4.06
C ALA A 121 -1.66 17.83 3.17
N GLN A 122 -1.65 18.70 2.15
CA GLN A 122 -2.74 18.80 1.18
C GLN A 122 -2.65 17.73 0.09
N SER A 123 -1.44 17.29 -0.22
CA SER A 123 -1.20 16.29 -1.26
C SER A 123 -0.20 15.22 -0.80
N THR A 124 -0.56 13.96 -1.03
CA THR A 124 0.21 12.81 -0.58
C THR A 124 0.15 11.69 -1.61
N ALA A 125 1.26 11.02 -1.84
CA ALA A 125 1.27 9.70 -2.46
C ALA A 125 1.81 8.69 -1.45
N VAL A 126 1.15 7.54 -1.32
CA VAL A 126 1.64 6.43 -0.50
C VAL A 126 2.00 5.28 -1.42
N VAL A 127 3.20 4.74 -1.25
CA VAL A 127 3.71 3.61 -2.04
C VAL A 127 3.96 2.45 -1.09
N THR A 128 3.29 1.33 -1.33
CA THR A 128 3.40 0.12 -0.52
C THR A 128 4.35 -0.87 -1.19
N LEU A 129 5.46 -1.17 -0.51
CA LEU A 129 6.53 -2.07 -0.96
C LEU A 129 6.36 -3.44 -0.29
N GLY A 130 5.46 -4.23 -0.84
CA GLY A 130 5.12 -5.60 -0.40
C GLY A 130 5.49 -6.65 -1.45
N THR A 131 4.73 -7.74 -1.52
CA THR A 131 4.84 -8.78 -2.58
C THR A 131 4.80 -8.13 -3.97
N GLY A 132 3.91 -7.14 -4.14
CA GLY A 132 3.86 -6.23 -5.27
C GLY A 132 4.20 -4.79 -4.86
N VAL A 133 3.88 -3.84 -5.75
CA VAL A 133 3.93 -2.40 -5.48
C VAL A 133 2.54 -1.81 -5.67
N GLY A 134 1.90 -1.44 -4.56
CA GLY A 134 0.66 -0.66 -4.57
C GLY A 134 0.94 0.83 -4.40
N ALA A 135 0.01 1.66 -4.85
CA ALA A 135 0.06 3.08 -4.55
C ALA A 135 -1.34 3.67 -4.36
N GLY A 136 -1.43 4.75 -3.60
CA GLY A 136 -2.62 5.58 -3.49
C GLY A 136 -2.21 7.04 -3.48
N VAL A 137 -2.97 7.88 -4.17
CA VAL A 137 -2.73 9.33 -4.26
C VAL A 137 -3.91 10.07 -3.64
N VAL A 138 -3.61 11.02 -2.77
CA VAL A 138 -4.58 11.88 -2.09
C VAL A 138 -4.26 13.32 -2.45
N LEU A 139 -5.22 14.03 -3.01
CA LEU A 139 -5.12 15.43 -3.39
C LEU A 139 -6.26 16.19 -2.71
N ASP A 140 -5.93 17.28 -2.00
CA ASP A 140 -6.91 18.08 -1.24
C ASP A 140 -7.81 17.23 -0.31
N GLY A 141 -7.18 16.22 0.36
CA GLY A 141 -7.87 15.31 1.27
C GLY A 141 -8.74 14.25 0.58
N LYS A 142 -8.75 14.17 -0.76
CA LYS A 142 -9.56 13.22 -1.54
C LYS A 142 -8.69 12.21 -2.28
N LEU A 143 -9.11 10.96 -2.27
CA LEU A 143 -8.48 9.91 -3.08
C LEU A 143 -8.61 10.20 -4.57
N LEU A 144 -7.51 10.04 -5.30
CA LEU A 144 -7.50 10.00 -6.76
C LEU A 144 -7.94 8.61 -7.21
N THR A 145 -9.20 8.43 -7.55
CA THR A 145 -9.76 7.15 -7.99
C THR A 145 -9.82 7.01 -9.51
N GLY A 146 -9.71 8.12 -10.25
CA GLY A 146 -9.80 8.11 -11.72
C GLY A 146 -11.22 7.89 -12.23
N TYR A 147 -11.31 7.45 -13.48
CA TYR A 147 -12.60 7.32 -14.17
C TYR A 147 -13.44 6.14 -13.67
N THR A 148 -12.81 5.01 -13.35
CA THR A 148 -13.47 3.75 -12.96
C THR A 148 -12.90 3.14 -11.68
N GLY A 149 -12.40 3.94 -10.74
CA GLY A 149 -11.81 3.44 -9.51
C GLY A 149 -10.40 2.84 -9.65
N ALA A 150 -9.84 2.76 -10.86
CA ALA A 150 -8.58 2.09 -11.15
C ALA A 150 -7.38 3.04 -11.32
N ALA A 151 -7.42 4.25 -10.74
CA ALA A 151 -6.26 5.13 -10.74
C ALA A 151 -5.22 4.70 -9.69
N SER A 152 -4.05 5.34 -9.76
CA SER A 152 -2.94 5.15 -8.81
C SER A 152 -2.26 3.77 -8.88
N GLU A 153 -2.43 3.04 -9.98
CA GLU A 153 -1.74 1.76 -10.24
C GLU A 153 -0.25 1.97 -10.60
N ALA A 154 0.47 2.73 -9.76
CA ALA A 154 1.86 3.13 -10.01
C ALA A 154 2.83 1.94 -10.10
N GLY A 155 2.53 0.82 -9.42
CA GLY A 155 3.31 -0.40 -9.54
C GLY A 155 3.38 -0.96 -10.96
N HIS A 156 2.37 -0.65 -11.79
CA HIS A 156 2.29 -1.08 -13.17
C HIS A 156 2.81 -0.04 -14.19
N MET A 157 3.37 1.06 -13.71
CA MET A 157 4.09 2.02 -14.56
C MET A 157 5.36 1.36 -15.09
N VAL A 158 5.54 1.35 -16.43
CA VAL A 158 6.74 0.83 -17.07
C VAL A 158 7.88 1.82 -16.85
N ILE A 159 8.95 1.39 -16.18
CA ILE A 159 10.15 2.19 -15.87
C ILE A 159 11.41 1.65 -16.58
N LEU A 160 11.30 0.49 -17.20
CA LEU A 160 12.38 -0.13 -17.97
C LEU A 160 11.79 -0.74 -19.24
N ASP A 161 11.98 -0.07 -20.39
CA ASP A 161 11.49 -0.52 -21.70
C ASP A 161 12.66 -1.13 -22.49
N THR A 162 13.06 -2.35 -22.11
CA THR A 162 14.07 -3.13 -22.81
C THR A 162 13.57 -4.55 -23.07
N ALA A 163 14.15 -5.22 -24.06
CA ALA A 163 13.70 -6.56 -24.47
C ALA A 163 13.88 -7.63 -23.38
N ASP A 164 14.83 -7.43 -22.47
CA ASP A 164 15.20 -8.31 -21.38
C ASP A 164 14.60 -7.87 -20.02
N ALA A 165 13.75 -6.83 -20.01
CA ALA A 165 13.12 -6.33 -18.80
C ALA A 165 12.30 -7.43 -18.08
N PRO A 166 12.40 -7.54 -16.74
CA PRO A 166 11.65 -8.53 -15.98
C PRO A 166 10.14 -8.40 -16.21
N ARG A 167 9.45 -9.55 -16.33
CA ARG A 167 8.00 -9.58 -16.49
C ARG A 167 7.29 -9.34 -15.17
N CYS A 168 6.30 -8.47 -15.21
CA CYS A 168 5.37 -8.21 -14.12
C CYS A 168 4.25 -9.27 -14.10
N THR A 169 3.60 -9.44 -12.96
CA THR A 169 2.41 -10.28 -12.78
C THR A 169 1.26 -9.87 -13.70
N CYS A 170 1.17 -8.59 -14.09
CA CYS A 170 0.21 -8.10 -15.08
C CYS A 170 0.51 -8.52 -16.55
N GLY A 171 1.58 -9.29 -16.79
CA GLY A 171 2.00 -9.79 -18.10
C GLY A 171 2.92 -8.86 -18.89
N ARG A 172 3.04 -7.56 -18.52
CA ARG A 172 3.93 -6.60 -19.19
C ARG A 172 5.37 -6.68 -18.65
N PRO A 173 6.41 -6.44 -19.47
CA PRO A 173 7.77 -6.28 -18.98
C PRO A 173 7.98 -4.88 -18.37
N GLY A 174 8.94 -4.76 -17.47
CA GLY A 174 9.52 -3.51 -17.01
C GLY A 174 8.67 -2.63 -16.10
N CYS A 175 7.57 -3.14 -15.55
CA CYS A 175 6.80 -2.42 -14.54
C CYS A 175 7.63 -2.15 -13.27
N LEU A 176 7.34 -1.06 -12.57
CA LEU A 176 7.95 -0.72 -11.28
C LEU A 176 7.87 -1.90 -10.29
N GLU A 177 6.74 -2.60 -10.22
CA GLU A 177 6.54 -3.77 -9.37
C GLU A 177 7.56 -4.89 -9.66
N ALA A 178 7.84 -5.18 -10.92
CA ALA A 178 8.79 -6.22 -11.31
C ALA A 178 10.25 -5.88 -10.95
N LEU A 179 10.53 -4.61 -10.62
CA LEU A 179 11.86 -4.07 -10.37
C LEU A 179 12.06 -3.56 -8.93
N ALA A 180 11.00 -3.14 -8.24
CA ALA A 180 11.10 -2.48 -6.93
C ALA A 180 10.11 -3.02 -5.88
N SER A 181 9.50 -4.20 -6.07
CA SER A 181 8.76 -4.91 -5.01
C SER A 181 9.70 -5.68 -4.07
N ALA A 182 9.18 -6.17 -2.94
CA ALA A 182 9.92 -7.12 -2.09
C ALA A 182 10.25 -8.41 -2.86
N THR A 183 9.35 -8.88 -3.73
CA THR A 183 9.59 -10.03 -4.61
C THR A 183 10.75 -9.77 -5.57
N ALA A 184 10.84 -8.57 -6.13
CA ALA A 184 11.96 -8.18 -7.00
C ALA A 184 13.29 -8.14 -6.23
N LEU A 185 13.30 -7.56 -5.02
CA LEU A 185 14.47 -7.54 -4.15
C LEU A 185 14.95 -8.95 -3.80
N ILE A 186 14.04 -9.85 -3.42
CA ILE A 186 14.34 -11.26 -3.14
C ILE A 186 14.91 -11.94 -4.37
N ARG A 187 14.35 -11.72 -5.56
CA ARG A 187 14.87 -12.29 -6.82
C ARG A 187 16.27 -11.82 -7.09
N MET A 188 16.55 -10.51 -7.08
CA MET A 188 17.89 -9.96 -7.29
C MET A 188 18.90 -10.49 -6.26
N THR A 189 18.48 -10.63 -5.00
CA THR A 189 19.32 -11.20 -3.94
C THR A 189 19.67 -12.66 -4.20
N LYS A 190 18.72 -13.47 -4.68
CA LYS A 190 18.96 -14.87 -5.07
C LYS A 190 19.91 -14.99 -6.25
N GLU A 191 19.76 -14.12 -7.25
CA GLU A 191 20.65 -14.06 -8.42
C GLU A 191 22.08 -13.70 -8.01
N ALA A 192 22.25 -12.64 -7.18
CA ALA A 192 23.56 -12.24 -6.65
C ALA A 192 24.23 -13.32 -5.80
N ARG A 193 23.44 -13.99 -4.93
CA ARG A 193 23.91 -15.10 -4.09
C ARG A 193 24.49 -16.25 -4.92
N LEU A 194 23.87 -16.57 -6.07
CA LEU A 194 24.36 -17.59 -6.98
C LEU A 194 25.61 -17.16 -7.74
N ALA A 195 25.69 -15.89 -8.15
CA ALA A 195 26.81 -15.33 -8.88
C ALA A 195 28.07 -15.14 -7.99
N HIS A 196 27.89 -14.98 -6.67
CA HIS A 196 28.92 -14.67 -5.68
C HIS A 196 28.91 -15.69 -4.52
N PRO A 197 29.47 -16.90 -4.71
CA PRO A 197 29.48 -17.95 -3.66
C PRO A 197 30.21 -17.53 -2.37
N GLU A 198 31.14 -16.59 -2.45
CA GLU A 198 31.91 -16.01 -1.34
C GLU A 198 31.16 -14.94 -0.54
N SER A 199 30.04 -14.46 -1.04
CA SER A 199 29.26 -13.37 -0.44
C SER A 199 28.64 -13.77 0.90
N ALA A 200 28.53 -12.81 1.82
CA ALA A 200 27.80 -12.94 3.08
C ALA A 200 26.30 -13.29 2.88
N LEU A 201 25.76 -13.05 1.67
CA LEU A 201 24.41 -13.50 1.30
C LEU A 201 24.23 -15.00 1.49
N ASN A 202 25.29 -15.81 1.25
CA ASN A 202 25.24 -17.26 1.42
C ASN A 202 25.34 -17.70 2.88
N VAL A 203 25.85 -16.83 3.76
CA VAL A 203 25.89 -17.07 5.21
C VAL A 203 24.55 -16.72 5.85
N LEU A 204 23.96 -15.56 5.47
CA LEU A 204 22.70 -15.08 6.01
C LEU A 204 21.48 -15.87 5.52
N ALA A 205 21.58 -16.43 4.29
CA ALA A 205 20.55 -17.28 3.72
C ALA A 205 21.23 -18.52 3.12
N ALA A 206 21.34 -19.60 3.92
CA ALA A 206 22.02 -20.83 3.49
C ALA A 206 21.32 -21.50 2.32
N LYS A 207 20.00 -21.34 2.19
CA LYS A 207 19.19 -21.87 1.09
C LYS A 207 18.44 -20.74 0.38
N PRO A 208 18.07 -20.92 -0.91
CA PRO A 208 17.32 -19.91 -1.66
C PRO A 208 15.99 -19.51 -1.02
N GLU A 209 15.31 -20.43 -0.33
CA GLU A 209 14.05 -20.19 0.39
C GLU A 209 14.21 -19.33 1.64
N ASP A 210 15.41 -19.25 2.22
CA ASP A 210 15.71 -18.42 3.40
C ASP A 210 15.87 -16.94 3.02
N VAL A 211 16.08 -16.64 1.73
CA VAL A 211 16.23 -15.26 1.25
C VAL A 211 14.91 -14.50 1.41
N ASN A 212 15.00 -13.36 2.08
CA ASN A 212 13.85 -12.47 2.34
C ASN A 212 14.20 -11.01 2.06
N GLY A 213 13.25 -10.08 2.27
CA GLY A 213 13.42 -8.67 1.96
C GLY A 213 14.48 -7.93 2.81
N ARG A 214 15.09 -8.57 3.80
CA ARG A 214 16.15 -7.99 4.64
C ARG A 214 17.54 -8.51 4.23
N THR A 215 17.64 -9.68 3.63
CA THR A 215 18.89 -10.39 3.42
C THR A 215 19.97 -9.54 2.72
N ALA A 216 19.61 -8.82 1.64
CA ALA A 216 20.57 -7.95 0.93
C ALA A 216 21.01 -6.76 1.80
N PHE A 217 20.09 -6.11 2.51
CA PHE A 217 20.40 -4.98 3.39
C PHE A 217 21.28 -5.41 4.57
N ASP A 218 20.99 -6.57 5.17
CA ASP A 218 21.74 -7.10 6.32
C ASP A 218 23.17 -7.51 5.90
N ALA A 219 23.37 -8.05 4.67
CA ALA A 219 24.68 -8.35 4.14
C ALA A 219 25.46 -7.09 3.73
N ALA A 220 24.80 -6.13 3.08
CA ALA A 220 25.40 -4.85 2.70
C ALA A 220 25.91 -4.09 3.95
N ALA A 221 25.12 -4.10 5.04
CA ALA A 221 25.54 -3.51 6.32
C ALA A 221 26.80 -4.17 6.92
N GLN A 222 27.15 -5.40 6.52
CA GLN A 222 28.38 -6.08 6.88
C GLN A 222 29.55 -5.80 5.92
N GLY A 223 29.34 -4.92 4.92
CA GLY A 223 30.34 -4.53 3.94
C GLY A 223 30.42 -5.47 2.72
N ASP A 224 29.43 -6.33 2.49
CA ASP A 224 29.39 -7.24 1.34
C ASP A 224 29.10 -6.46 0.04
N ALA A 225 30.04 -6.51 -0.91
CA ALA A 225 29.96 -5.73 -2.15
C ALA A 225 28.86 -6.23 -3.10
N ALA A 226 28.63 -7.54 -3.16
CA ALA A 226 27.58 -8.10 -4.01
C ALA A 226 26.19 -7.73 -3.48
N ALA A 227 26.00 -7.76 -2.16
CA ALA A 227 24.76 -7.32 -1.52
C ALA A 227 24.54 -5.81 -1.69
N GLN A 228 25.59 -4.99 -1.57
CA GLN A 228 25.52 -3.56 -1.80
C GLN A 228 25.04 -3.25 -3.23
N GLN A 229 25.57 -3.98 -4.23
CA GLN A 229 25.12 -3.82 -5.62
C GLN A 229 23.63 -4.15 -5.81
N VAL A 230 23.11 -5.16 -5.11
CA VAL A 230 21.68 -5.48 -5.11
C VAL A 230 20.88 -4.33 -4.52
N VAL A 231 21.29 -3.81 -3.37
CA VAL A 231 20.62 -2.68 -2.70
C VAL A 231 20.63 -1.43 -3.58
N ASP A 232 21.77 -1.09 -4.18
CA ASP A 232 21.90 0.07 -5.05
C ASP A 232 21.02 -0.03 -6.30
N THR A 233 20.97 -1.21 -6.92
CA THR A 233 20.10 -1.50 -8.07
C THR A 233 18.62 -1.36 -7.70
N TYR A 234 18.22 -1.93 -6.56
CA TYR A 234 16.85 -1.83 -6.05
C TYR A 234 16.46 -0.38 -5.79
N ILE A 235 17.31 0.37 -5.09
CA ILE A 235 17.09 1.79 -4.79
C ILE A 235 17.00 2.62 -6.07
N HIS A 236 17.84 2.35 -7.07
CA HIS A 236 17.77 3.04 -8.36
C HIS A 236 16.39 2.89 -9.01
N TYR A 237 15.87 1.66 -9.15
CA TYR A 237 14.56 1.45 -9.76
C TYR A 237 13.42 2.06 -8.93
N LEU A 238 13.50 1.95 -7.61
CA LEU A 238 12.53 2.60 -6.73
C LEU A 238 12.58 4.12 -6.89
N ALA A 239 13.78 4.72 -6.97
CA ALA A 239 13.96 6.15 -7.18
C ALA A 239 13.36 6.64 -8.50
N VAL A 240 13.51 5.89 -9.59
CA VAL A 240 12.85 6.21 -10.88
C VAL A 240 11.33 6.27 -10.70
N GLY A 241 10.74 5.27 -10.03
CA GLY A 241 9.30 5.24 -9.77
C GLY A 241 8.83 6.42 -8.91
N ILE A 242 9.54 6.71 -7.83
CA ILE A 242 9.23 7.83 -6.93
C ILE A 242 9.40 9.18 -7.63
N ALA A 243 10.48 9.37 -8.39
CA ALA A 243 10.70 10.60 -9.15
C ALA A 243 9.61 10.84 -10.19
N ASN A 244 9.12 9.78 -10.87
CA ASN A 244 7.99 9.89 -11.78
C ASN A 244 6.71 10.35 -11.07
N LEU A 245 6.42 9.82 -9.88
CA LEU A 245 5.27 10.28 -9.08
C LEU A 245 5.43 11.74 -8.66
N ILE A 246 6.64 12.17 -8.28
CA ILE A 246 6.92 13.58 -7.96
C ILE A 246 6.75 14.44 -9.19
N ASN A 247 7.30 14.07 -10.34
CA ASN A 247 7.21 14.84 -11.58
C ASN A 247 5.77 14.96 -12.12
N ILE A 248 4.88 14.01 -11.78
CA ILE A 248 3.47 14.03 -12.24
C ILE A 248 2.58 14.78 -11.24
N PHE A 249 2.70 14.52 -9.94
CA PHE A 249 1.76 15.00 -8.93
C PHE A 249 2.35 16.09 -8.03
N PHE A 250 3.67 16.16 -7.91
CA PHE A 250 4.39 17.03 -6.99
C PHE A 250 3.76 17.06 -5.58
N PRO A 251 3.58 15.89 -4.95
CA PRO A 251 2.92 15.83 -3.66
C PRO A 251 3.83 16.42 -2.57
N GLU A 252 3.22 16.95 -1.49
CA GLU A 252 3.99 17.42 -0.32
C GLU A 252 4.71 16.28 0.38
N VAL A 253 4.08 15.09 0.40
CA VAL A 253 4.63 13.91 1.08
C VAL A 253 4.50 12.68 0.19
N ILE A 254 5.58 11.88 0.13
CA ILE A 254 5.52 10.48 -0.28
C ILE A 254 5.76 9.60 0.93
N GLY A 255 4.74 8.83 1.32
CA GLY A 255 4.82 7.81 2.36
C GLY A 255 5.23 6.45 1.79
N LEU A 256 6.22 5.79 2.39
CA LEU A 256 6.60 4.42 2.05
C LEU A 256 6.05 3.46 3.11
N SER A 257 5.33 2.45 2.67
CA SER A 257 4.73 1.39 3.48
C SER A 257 5.21 0.00 3.02
N GLY A 258 4.81 -1.03 3.71
CA GLY A 258 5.14 -2.42 3.38
C GLY A 258 6.44 -2.92 4.00
N GLY A 259 6.73 -4.20 3.77
CA GLY A 259 7.83 -4.89 4.45
C GLY A 259 9.23 -4.31 4.20
N VAL A 260 9.46 -3.79 2.97
CA VAL A 260 10.77 -3.20 2.63
C VAL A 260 10.96 -1.83 3.29
N ALA A 261 9.88 -1.07 3.51
CA ALA A 261 9.96 0.21 4.22
C ALA A 261 10.50 0.09 5.66
N ASN A 262 10.40 -1.10 6.27
CA ASN A 262 10.96 -1.39 7.60
C ASN A 262 12.50 -1.34 7.64
N GLN A 263 13.19 -1.20 6.49
CA GLN A 263 14.63 -0.94 6.46
C GLN A 263 14.98 0.48 6.99
N GLY A 264 13.98 1.34 7.16
CA GLY A 264 14.15 2.67 7.76
C GLY A 264 15.18 3.51 7.02
N GLU A 265 16.14 4.08 7.76
CA GLU A 265 17.17 4.95 7.19
C GLU A 265 18.08 4.25 6.17
N ASN A 266 18.27 2.93 6.26
CA ASN A 266 19.04 2.17 5.28
C ASN A 266 18.39 2.17 3.89
N LEU A 267 17.07 2.40 3.81
CA LEU A 267 16.34 2.61 2.57
C LEU A 267 16.14 4.10 2.28
N LEU A 268 15.63 4.87 3.26
CA LEU A 268 15.16 6.24 3.03
C LEU A 268 16.30 7.18 2.63
N LYS A 269 17.42 7.14 3.34
CA LYS A 269 18.54 8.06 3.08
C LYS A 269 19.12 7.90 1.66
N PRO A 270 19.53 6.71 1.21
CA PRO A 270 20.05 6.53 -0.15
C PRO A 270 18.94 6.73 -1.21
N LEU A 271 17.67 6.42 -0.91
CA LEU A 271 16.57 6.67 -1.83
C LEU A 271 16.37 8.18 -2.06
N CYS A 272 16.33 9.00 -1.01
CA CYS A 272 16.20 10.45 -1.15
C CYS A 272 17.34 11.01 -2.03
N ALA A 273 18.58 10.62 -1.77
CA ALA A 273 19.74 11.05 -2.56
C ALA A 273 19.65 10.59 -4.03
N ALA A 274 19.08 9.42 -4.31
CA ALA A 274 18.90 8.94 -5.68
C ALA A 274 17.73 9.64 -6.41
N VAL A 275 16.69 10.07 -5.69
CA VAL A 275 15.51 10.76 -6.26
C VAL A 275 15.82 12.19 -6.65
N GLU A 276 16.57 12.93 -5.82
CA GLU A 276 16.86 14.36 -6.01
C GLU A 276 17.27 14.72 -7.44
N PRO A 277 18.28 14.08 -8.07
CA PRO A 277 18.72 14.44 -9.42
C PRO A 277 17.72 14.04 -10.53
N MET A 278 16.71 13.24 -10.21
CA MET A 278 15.69 12.78 -11.17
C MET A 278 14.44 13.65 -11.18
N VAL A 279 14.30 14.56 -10.21
CA VAL A 279 13.13 15.44 -10.09
C VAL A 279 13.37 16.72 -10.90
N PHE A 280 12.44 16.98 -11.83
CA PHE A 280 12.51 18.20 -12.64
C PHE A 280 12.46 19.46 -11.78
N GLY A 281 13.43 20.33 -11.97
CA GLY A 281 13.50 21.63 -11.27
C GLY A 281 13.88 21.53 -9.80
N HIS A 282 14.42 20.41 -9.32
CA HIS A 282 14.82 20.24 -7.92
C HIS A 282 15.72 21.39 -7.43
N ASP A 283 16.73 21.79 -8.22
CA ASP A 283 17.69 22.84 -7.85
C ASP A 283 17.08 24.26 -7.80
N PHE A 284 15.91 24.45 -8.40
CA PHE A 284 15.22 25.74 -8.48
C PHE A 284 13.99 25.82 -7.59
N ALA A 285 13.51 24.67 -7.09
CA ALA A 285 12.29 24.60 -6.28
C ALA A 285 12.55 25.15 -4.87
N GLN A 286 11.62 26.00 -4.39
CA GLN A 286 11.62 26.45 -3.00
C GLN A 286 11.00 25.42 -2.04
N LYS A 287 10.24 24.48 -2.58
CA LYS A 287 9.61 23.39 -1.84
C LYS A 287 9.99 22.06 -2.47
N HIS A 288 10.18 21.05 -1.64
CA HIS A 288 10.56 19.70 -2.06
C HIS A 288 9.57 18.70 -1.45
N THR A 289 9.29 17.65 -2.18
CA THR A 289 8.52 16.51 -1.66
C THR A 289 9.31 15.85 -0.54
N ARG A 290 8.67 15.65 0.61
CA ARG A 290 9.23 14.88 1.73
C ARG A 290 8.94 13.40 1.54
N ILE A 291 9.99 12.58 1.43
CA ILE A 291 9.88 11.12 1.39
C ILE A 291 10.08 10.59 2.81
N THR A 292 9.18 9.75 3.31
CA THR A 292 9.20 9.25 4.69
C THR A 292 8.57 7.87 4.82
N ALA A 293 8.84 7.16 5.90
CA ALA A 293 8.10 5.93 6.21
C ALA A 293 6.69 6.25 6.72
N CYS A 294 5.73 5.41 6.36
CA CYS A 294 4.38 5.41 6.91
C CYS A 294 4.39 5.08 8.42
N THR A 295 3.42 5.61 9.16
CA THR A 295 3.42 5.52 10.64
C THR A 295 2.27 4.69 11.22
N LEU A 296 1.19 4.46 10.47
CA LEU A 296 0.02 3.73 10.99
C LEU A 296 0.17 2.21 10.92
N GLY A 297 1.11 1.72 10.09
CA GLY A 297 1.37 0.30 9.93
C GLY A 297 0.12 -0.48 9.53
N TYR A 298 -0.16 -1.60 10.22
CA TYR A 298 -1.31 -2.46 9.94
C TYR A 298 -2.68 -1.80 10.22
N ARG A 299 -2.70 -0.64 10.86
CA ARG A 299 -3.92 0.13 11.17
C ARG A 299 -4.32 1.10 10.05
N ALA A 300 -3.45 1.32 9.06
CA ALA A 300 -3.70 2.26 7.98
C ALA A 300 -5.01 1.94 7.24
N GLY A 301 -5.28 0.65 6.96
CA GLY A 301 -6.50 0.19 6.28
C GLY A 301 -7.78 0.54 7.07
N VAL A 302 -7.85 0.17 8.34
CA VAL A 302 -9.06 0.43 9.15
C VAL A 302 -9.26 1.93 9.42
N ILE A 303 -8.20 2.68 9.68
CA ILE A 303 -8.28 4.13 9.89
C ILE A 303 -8.72 4.82 8.58
N GLY A 304 -8.07 4.48 7.47
CA GLY A 304 -8.40 5.05 6.18
C GLY A 304 -9.82 4.72 5.73
N ALA A 305 -10.30 3.50 6.01
CA ALA A 305 -11.69 3.11 5.73
C ALA A 305 -12.68 3.98 6.52
N ALA A 306 -12.47 4.18 7.81
CA ALA A 306 -13.31 5.06 8.61
C ALA A 306 -13.32 6.51 8.09
N LEU A 307 -12.13 7.01 7.69
CA LEU A 307 -11.99 8.36 7.13
C LEU A 307 -12.57 8.46 5.70
N LEU A 308 -12.62 7.38 4.93
CA LEU A 308 -13.35 7.30 3.67
C LEU A 308 -14.85 7.48 3.89
N ALA A 309 -15.43 6.80 4.90
CA ALA A 309 -16.82 7.00 5.28
C ALA A 309 -17.09 8.45 5.65
N LYS A 310 -16.23 9.05 6.49
CA LYS A 310 -16.33 10.48 6.85
C LYS A 310 -16.37 11.37 5.61
N SER A 311 -15.43 11.19 4.68
CA SER A 311 -15.30 12.07 3.49
C SER A 311 -16.47 11.98 2.51
N ARG A 312 -17.28 10.91 2.57
CA ARG A 312 -18.49 10.76 1.75
C ARG A 312 -19.75 11.35 2.40
N MET A 313 -19.69 11.71 3.67
CA MET A 313 -20.82 12.26 4.45
C MET A 313 -20.69 13.77 4.66
N GLU A 314 -19.51 14.33 4.46
CA GLU A 314 -19.22 15.78 4.43
C GLU A 314 -19.36 16.33 3.00
#